data_0e8a22d71ec07f78a9a7bf05c012424f
#
_entry.id   0e8a22d71ec07f78a9a7bf05c012424f
#
_cell.length_a   1.000
_cell.length_b   1.000
_cell.length_c   1.000
_cell.angle_alpha   90.00
_cell.angle_beta   90.00
_cell.angle_gamma   90.00
#
_symmetry.space_group_name_H-M   'P 1'
#
loop_
_entity.id
_entity.type
_entity.pdbx_description
1 polymer ?
#
loop_
_entity_poly.entity_id
_entity_poly.type
_entity_poly.pdbx_seq_one_letter_code
_entity_poly.pdbx_strand_id
1 'polypeptide(L)'
;KRGYRRYMTDAPIKENLAAAILQKAKLLSKRPDIFLDPMCGSGTFIIEALMMLTDRAPGLVRRFGFNGWNGHNHELWMSIKAEAADRHQAALEQPLPKFYAFDADWEAVKATKQNIIAAGFERLLDHIQIEERTLADWPNFEAEGKTAFIVTNPPYGERLGDKASNRALYLG
;
A
#
# COMPACT_ATOMS: atom_id res chain seq x y z
N LYS A 1 -1.24 9.38 11.57
CA LYS A 1 -2.16 8.51 10.79
C LYS A 1 -2.46 9.18 9.47
N ARG A 2 -2.40 8.44 8.37
CA ARG A 2 -2.70 8.94 7.01
C ARG A 2 -4.21 9.01 6.72
N GLY A 3 -5.03 8.30 7.52
CA GLY A 3 -6.49 8.39 7.49
C GLY A 3 -7.20 7.42 6.55
N TYR A 4 -6.49 6.69 5.69
CA TYR A 4 -7.11 5.76 4.76
C TYR A 4 -7.48 4.41 5.41
N ARG A 5 -6.78 3.99 6.48
CA ARG A 5 -7.04 2.73 7.14
C ARG A 5 -8.30 2.82 7.99
N ARG A 6 -9.42 2.50 7.39
CA ARG A 6 -10.75 2.44 8.03
C ARG A 6 -11.09 1.03 8.47
N TYR A 7 -10.60 0.04 7.74
CA TYR A 7 -10.80 -1.38 7.98
C TYR A 7 -9.49 -2.00 8.41
N MET A 8 -9.49 -2.72 9.52
CA MET A 8 -8.28 -3.25 10.16
C MET A 8 -8.34 -4.76 10.21
N THR A 9 -7.19 -5.37 9.99
CA THR A 9 -6.90 -6.77 10.33
C THR A 9 -6.13 -6.83 11.65
N ASP A 10 -5.92 -8.01 12.17
CA ASP A 10 -5.07 -8.20 13.35
C ASP A 10 -3.62 -7.82 13.02
N ALA A 11 -2.96 -7.05 13.90
CA ALA A 11 -1.56 -6.65 13.81
C ALA A 11 -1.09 -5.98 12.47
N PRO A 12 -1.75 -4.95 11.94
CA PRO A 12 -1.33 -4.29 10.71
C PRO A 12 -0.01 -3.54 10.90
N ILE A 13 0.86 -3.57 9.89
CA ILE A 13 2.08 -2.75 9.86
C ILE A 13 1.70 -1.25 9.88
N LYS A 14 2.49 -0.41 10.59
CA LYS A 14 2.28 1.04 10.60
C LYS A 14 2.58 1.64 9.22
N GLU A 15 1.76 2.60 8.78
CA GLU A 15 1.87 3.23 7.46
C GLU A 15 3.25 3.85 7.20
N ASN A 16 3.79 4.56 8.19
CA ASN A 16 5.11 5.17 8.08
C ASN A 16 6.26 4.14 8.04
N LEU A 17 6.10 2.99 8.71
CA LEU A 17 7.07 1.90 8.65
C LEU A 17 7.04 1.23 7.28
N ALA A 18 5.86 0.93 6.74
CA ALA A 18 5.72 0.39 5.40
C ALA A 18 6.35 1.33 4.36
N ALA A 19 6.07 2.64 4.43
CA ALA A 19 6.70 3.65 3.57
C ALA A 19 8.23 3.64 3.69
N ALA A 20 8.76 3.57 4.91
CA ALA A 20 10.22 3.53 5.14
C ALA A 20 10.87 2.27 4.55
N ILE A 21 10.21 1.11 4.67
CA ILE A 21 10.67 -0.16 4.07
C ILE A 21 10.72 -0.04 2.54
N LEU A 22 9.64 0.44 1.91
CA LEU A 22 9.56 0.62 0.46
C LEU A 22 10.64 1.59 -0.05
N GLN A 23 10.86 2.69 0.66
CA GLN A 23 11.91 3.65 0.34
C GLN A 23 13.32 3.05 0.50
N LYS A 24 13.57 2.33 1.61
CA LYS A 24 14.84 1.64 1.86
C LYS A 24 15.13 0.58 0.82
N ALA A 25 14.10 -0.13 0.37
CA ALA A 25 14.18 -1.12 -0.71
C ALA A 25 14.28 -0.50 -2.12
N LYS A 26 14.29 0.85 -2.21
CA LYS A 26 14.46 1.62 -3.44
C LYS A 26 13.35 1.40 -4.49
N LEU A 27 12.08 1.28 -4.06
CA LEU A 27 10.94 1.07 -4.96
C LEU A 27 10.93 2.07 -6.12
N LEU A 28 11.07 3.38 -5.84
CA LEU A 28 11.01 4.44 -6.85
C LEU A 28 12.14 4.38 -7.89
N SER A 29 13.33 3.94 -7.50
CA SER A 29 14.46 3.82 -8.42
C SER A 29 14.45 2.50 -9.20
N LYS A 30 13.93 1.44 -8.62
CA LYS A 30 13.83 0.13 -9.29
C LYS A 30 12.73 0.07 -10.34
N ARG A 31 11.63 0.80 -10.13
CA ARG A 31 10.45 0.80 -11.00
C ARG A 31 10.13 -0.60 -11.55
N PRO A 32 9.72 -1.55 -10.70
CA PRO A 32 9.47 -2.92 -11.11
C PRO A 32 8.27 -3.01 -12.07
N ASP A 33 8.21 -4.06 -12.87
CA ASP A 33 7.05 -4.37 -13.71
C ASP A 33 5.89 -4.93 -12.90
N ILE A 34 6.23 -5.62 -11.79
CA ILE A 34 5.28 -6.28 -10.90
C ILE A 34 5.54 -5.86 -9.45
N PHE A 35 4.48 -5.48 -8.73
CA PHE A 35 4.49 -5.28 -7.29
C PHE A 35 3.59 -6.32 -6.62
N LEU A 36 4.11 -7.07 -5.67
CA LEU A 36 3.41 -8.18 -5.04
C LEU A 36 3.50 -8.13 -3.52
N ASP A 37 2.33 -8.23 -2.87
CA ASP A 37 2.19 -8.49 -1.44
C ASP A 37 1.34 -9.77 -1.24
N PRO A 38 1.97 -10.92 -0.93
CA PRO A 38 1.27 -12.19 -0.83
C PRO A 38 0.53 -12.42 0.50
N MET A 39 0.65 -11.51 1.46
CA MET A 39 -0.07 -11.52 2.73
C MET A 39 -0.45 -10.07 3.05
N CYS A 40 -1.34 -9.51 2.22
CA CYS A 40 -1.55 -8.06 2.16
C CYS A 40 -2.28 -7.49 3.39
N GLY A 41 -2.98 -8.32 4.17
CA GLY A 41 -3.72 -7.89 5.33
C GLY A 41 -4.71 -6.78 4.99
N SER A 42 -4.53 -5.62 5.58
CA SER A 42 -5.33 -4.42 5.30
C SER A 42 -4.81 -3.56 4.13
N GLY A 43 -3.88 -4.07 3.32
CA GLY A 43 -3.37 -3.43 2.09
C GLY A 43 -2.33 -2.32 2.30
N THR A 44 -1.67 -2.29 3.45
CA THR A 44 -0.78 -1.16 3.79
C THR A 44 0.36 -0.99 2.80
N PHE A 45 1.08 -2.06 2.41
CA PHE A 45 2.17 -1.96 1.45
C PHE A 45 1.68 -1.55 0.06
N ILE A 46 0.55 -2.08 -0.39
CA ILE A 46 -0.06 -1.71 -1.67
C ILE A 46 -0.36 -0.22 -1.70
N ILE A 47 -1.04 0.31 -0.67
CA ILE A 47 -1.45 1.71 -0.61
C ILE A 47 -0.24 2.65 -0.51
N GLU A 48 0.75 2.32 0.31
CA GLU A 48 1.98 3.13 0.43
C GLU A 48 2.80 3.10 -0.87
N ALA A 49 2.85 1.96 -1.58
CA ALA A 49 3.49 1.86 -2.89
C ALA A 49 2.75 2.71 -3.93
N LEU A 50 1.41 2.65 -3.98
CA LEU A 50 0.60 3.51 -4.84
C LEU A 50 0.86 4.99 -4.55
N MET A 51 0.86 5.41 -3.27
CA MET A 51 1.16 6.80 -2.90
C MET A 51 2.53 7.24 -3.39
N MET A 52 3.56 6.40 -3.26
CA MET A 52 4.91 6.72 -3.71
C MET A 52 5.00 6.79 -5.24
N LEU A 53 4.49 5.79 -5.95
CA LEU A 53 4.61 5.69 -7.41
C LEU A 53 3.77 6.73 -8.13
N THR A 54 2.66 7.18 -7.52
CA THR A 54 1.82 8.27 -8.06
C THR A 54 2.13 9.64 -7.45
N ASP A 55 3.23 9.79 -6.74
CA ASP A 55 3.63 11.03 -6.05
C ASP A 55 2.51 11.69 -5.23
N ARG A 56 1.66 10.87 -4.62
CA ARG A 56 0.54 11.34 -3.80
C ARG A 56 1.02 11.74 -2.42
N ALA A 57 1.00 13.01 -2.12
CA ALA A 57 1.37 13.52 -0.81
C ALA A 57 0.44 12.97 0.30
N PRO A 58 0.97 12.28 1.34
CA PRO A 58 0.14 11.67 2.39
C PRO A 58 -0.69 12.68 3.21
N GLY A 59 -0.29 13.94 3.16
CA GLY A 59 -0.94 15.05 3.85
C GLY A 59 -1.97 15.82 3.02
N LEU A 60 -2.18 15.47 1.74
CA LEU A 60 -2.97 16.24 0.79
C LEU A 60 -4.41 16.51 1.27
N VAL A 61 -5.04 15.50 1.86
CA VAL A 61 -6.43 15.59 2.37
C VAL A 61 -6.49 15.81 3.90
N ARG A 62 -5.34 15.92 4.55
CA ARG A 62 -5.27 16.03 6.00
C ARG A 62 -5.38 17.50 6.45
N ARG A 63 -6.10 17.73 7.56
CA ARG A 63 -6.01 18.97 8.30
C ARG A 63 -4.86 18.90 9.31
N PHE A 64 -4.05 19.95 9.38
CA PHE A 64 -2.92 20.08 10.30
C PHE A 64 -3.21 21.08 11.39
N GLY A 65 -2.61 20.92 12.57
CA GLY A 65 -2.78 21.83 13.70
C GLY A 65 -2.35 23.27 13.38
N PHE A 66 -1.30 23.44 12.59
CA PHE A 66 -0.81 24.77 12.19
C PHE A 66 -1.80 25.56 11.32
N ASN A 67 -2.83 24.92 10.73
CA ASN A 67 -3.87 25.64 9.98
C ASN A 67 -4.68 26.61 10.85
N GLY A 68 -4.64 26.46 12.17
CA GLY A 68 -5.27 27.36 13.13
C GLY A 68 -4.31 28.31 13.86
N TRP A 69 -3.04 28.38 13.47
CA TRP A 69 -2.07 29.26 14.13
C TRP A 69 -2.22 30.69 13.67
N ASN A 70 -2.00 31.65 14.59
CA ASN A 70 -1.86 33.05 14.24
C ASN A 70 -0.65 33.22 13.32
N GLY A 71 -0.82 33.92 12.19
CA GLY A 71 0.22 34.07 11.18
C GLY A 71 0.35 32.90 10.19
N HIS A 72 -0.57 31.91 10.23
CA HIS A 72 -0.64 30.89 9.17
C HIS A 72 -0.91 31.54 7.81
N ASN A 73 0.02 31.37 6.88
CA ASN A 73 -0.17 31.83 5.51
C ASN A 73 -1.04 30.84 4.72
N HIS A 74 -2.35 31.11 4.68
CA HIS A 74 -3.32 30.26 4.02
C HIS A 74 -3.08 30.16 2.51
N GLU A 75 -2.73 31.26 1.84
CA GLU A 75 -2.50 31.29 0.38
C GLU A 75 -1.30 30.40 0.00
N LEU A 76 -0.18 30.56 0.72
CA LEU A 76 0.99 29.71 0.52
C LEU A 76 0.66 28.22 0.77
N TRP A 77 -0.12 27.94 1.82
CA TRP A 77 -0.54 26.56 2.09
C TRP A 77 -1.39 25.98 0.96
N MET A 78 -2.31 26.77 0.42
CA MET A 78 -3.15 26.34 -0.71
C MET A 78 -2.33 26.15 -1.99
N SER A 79 -1.33 27.00 -2.26
CA SER A 79 -0.44 26.81 -3.42
C SER A 79 0.40 25.55 -3.31
N ILE A 80 0.94 25.23 -2.13
CA ILE A 80 1.67 23.96 -1.88
C ILE A 80 0.76 22.74 -2.10
N LYS A 81 -0.49 22.83 -1.67
CA LYS A 81 -1.45 21.73 -1.90
C LYS A 81 -1.82 21.58 -3.37
N ALA A 82 -1.97 22.68 -4.08
CA ALA A 82 -2.25 22.65 -5.54
C ALA A 82 -1.07 22.00 -6.28
N GLU A 83 0.16 22.44 -6.02
CA GLU A 83 1.37 21.84 -6.58
C GLU A 83 1.43 20.32 -6.32
N ALA A 84 1.15 19.89 -5.08
CA ALA A 84 1.16 18.47 -4.73
C ALA A 84 0.03 17.69 -5.45
N ALA A 85 -1.11 18.31 -5.72
CA ALA A 85 -2.20 17.71 -6.50
C ALA A 85 -1.83 17.58 -7.97
N ASP A 86 -1.22 18.61 -8.55
CA ASP A 86 -0.79 18.62 -9.95
C ASP A 86 0.31 17.56 -10.20
N ARG A 87 1.26 17.44 -9.29
CA ARG A 87 2.29 16.39 -9.34
C ARG A 87 1.68 14.99 -9.29
N HIS A 88 0.69 14.80 -8.43
CA HIS A 88 -0.03 13.52 -8.37
C HIS A 88 -0.76 13.22 -9.68
N GLN A 89 -1.45 14.18 -10.27
CA GLN A 89 -2.13 13.98 -11.56
C GLN A 89 -1.13 13.63 -12.67
N ALA A 90 -0.01 14.35 -12.76
CA ALA A 90 1.03 14.06 -13.74
C ALA A 90 1.64 12.65 -13.54
N ALA A 91 1.80 12.21 -12.31
CA ALA A 91 2.33 10.88 -12.00
C ALA A 91 1.34 9.75 -12.31
N LEU A 92 0.03 10.00 -12.29
CA LEU A 92 -0.99 9.00 -12.69
C LEU A 92 -0.96 8.67 -14.18
N GLU A 93 -0.42 9.57 -15.01
CA GLU A 93 -0.23 9.33 -16.46
C GLU A 93 1.02 8.46 -16.76
N GLN A 94 1.85 8.20 -15.76
CA GLN A 94 3.03 7.35 -15.93
C GLN A 94 2.67 5.87 -15.78
N PRO A 95 3.40 4.96 -16.47
CA PRO A 95 3.21 3.53 -16.30
C PRO A 95 3.39 3.10 -14.84
N LEU A 96 2.43 2.35 -14.33
CA LEU A 96 2.48 1.73 -13.02
C LEU A 96 2.78 0.23 -13.14
N PRO A 97 3.46 -0.39 -12.16
CA PRO A 97 3.60 -1.82 -12.10
C PRO A 97 2.23 -2.50 -12.01
N LYS A 98 2.11 -3.73 -12.48
CA LYS A 98 0.94 -4.53 -12.19
C LYS A 98 0.96 -4.93 -10.73
N PHE A 99 -0.10 -4.61 -10.00
CA PHE A 99 -0.19 -4.90 -8.56
C PHE A 99 -0.90 -6.22 -8.31
N TYR A 100 -0.36 -6.97 -7.35
CA TYR A 100 -0.94 -8.20 -6.83
C TYR A 100 -0.98 -8.12 -5.30
N ALA A 101 -2.16 -8.30 -4.74
CA ALA A 101 -2.41 -8.30 -3.30
C ALA A 101 -3.18 -9.56 -2.94
N PHE A 102 -2.57 -10.47 -2.23
CA PHE A 102 -3.19 -11.73 -1.83
C PHE A 102 -3.22 -11.84 -0.32
N ASP A 103 -4.19 -12.56 0.18
CA ASP A 103 -4.27 -12.98 1.57
C ASP A 103 -5.11 -14.27 1.66
N ALA A 104 -4.82 -15.12 2.62
CA ALA A 104 -5.61 -16.32 2.86
C ALA A 104 -6.95 -16.03 3.56
N ASP A 105 -7.11 -14.82 4.09
CA ASP A 105 -8.31 -14.35 4.77
C ASP A 105 -9.12 -13.43 3.86
N TRP A 106 -10.34 -13.83 3.53
CA TRP A 106 -11.29 -13.05 2.74
C TRP A 106 -11.59 -11.67 3.36
N GLU A 107 -11.66 -11.56 4.69
CA GLU A 107 -11.90 -10.27 5.35
C GLU A 107 -10.70 -9.33 5.17
N ALA A 108 -9.47 -9.83 5.11
CA ALA A 108 -8.28 -9.07 4.77
C ALA A 108 -8.33 -8.56 3.32
N VAL A 109 -8.71 -9.40 2.37
CA VAL A 109 -8.91 -9.04 0.96
C VAL A 109 -9.95 -7.92 0.82
N LYS A 110 -11.07 -8.04 1.50
CA LYS A 110 -12.14 -7.04 1.53
C LYS A 110 -11.67 -5.72 2.17
N ALA A 111 -10.95 -5.81 3.30
CA ALA A 111 -10.37 -4.64 3.96
C ALA A 111 -9.37 -3.92 3.05
N THR A 112 -8.53 -4.65 2.32
CA THR A 112 -7.58 -4.10 1.34
C THR A 112 -8.31 -3.29 0.27
N LYS A 113 -9.34 -3.84 -0.38
CA LYS A 113 -10.15 -3.14 -1.40
C LYS A 113 -10.75 -1.84 -0.84
N GLN A 114 -11.37 -1.91 0.33
CA GLN A 114 -12.01 -0.76 0.97
C GLN A 114 -11.02 0.32 1.39
N ASN A 115 -9.83 -0.06 1.86
CA ASN A 115 -8.79 0.89 2.24
C ASN A 115 -8.14 1.55 1.01
N ILE A 116 -8.00 0.86 -0.12
CA ILE A 116 -7.55 1.44 -1.40
C ILE A 116 -8.53 2.52 -1.86
N ILE A 117 -9.85 2.26 -1.79
CA ILE A 117 -10.90 3.25 -2.08
C ILE A 117 -10.78 4.45 -1.11
N ALA A 118 -10.67 4.17 0.19
CA ALA A 118 -10.53 5.21 1.21
C ALA A 118 -9.24 6.05 1.05
N ALA A 119 -8.20 5.47 0.44
CA ALA A 119 -6.97 6.18 0.07
C ALA A 119 -7.13 7.04 -1.19
N GLY A 120 -8.28 6.96 -1.89
CA GLY A 120 -8.56 7.72 -3.11
C GLY A 120 -7.99 7.09 -4.38
N PHE A 121 -7.77 5.78 -4.38
CA PHE A 121 -7.27 5.01 -5.52
C PHE A 121 -8.34 4.11 -6.15
N GLU A 122 -9.61 4.43 -6.00
CA GLU A 122 -10.72 3.64 -6.54
C GLU A 122 -10.56 3.36 -8.05
N ARG A 123 -10.13 4.37 -8.82
CA ARG A 123 -9.89 4.24 -10.27
C ARG A 123 -8.79 3.26 -10.65
N LEU A 124 -7.93 2.89 -9.72
CA LEU A 124 -6.83 1.94 -9.93
C LEU A 124 -7.19 0.51 -9.51
N LEU A 125 -8.40 0.25 -8.99
CA LEU A 125 -8.79 -1.09 -8.55
C LEU A 125 -8.70 -2.13 -9.66
N ASP A 126 -9.10 -1.78 -10.88
CA ASP A 126 -9.03 -2.69 -12.04
C ASP A 126 -7.57 -2.98 -12.47
N HIS A 127 -6.62 -2.18 -12.00
CA HIS A 127 -5.18 -2.36 -12.22
C HIS A 127 -4.53 -3.24 -11.13
N ILE A 128 -5.26 -3.58 -10.09
CA ILE A 128 -4.76 -4.32 -8.91
C ILE A 128 -5.53 -5.63 -8.80
N GLN A 129 -4.83 -6.75 -8.94
CA GLN A 129 -5.41 -8.06 -8.70
C GLN A 129 -5.43 -8.32 -7.19
N ILE A 130 -6.64 -8.34 -6.58
CA ILE A 130 -6.81 -8.52 -5.13
C ILE A 130 -7.68 -9.74 -4.92
N GLU A 131 -7.10 -10.83 -4.40
CA GLU A 131 -7.75 -12.13 -4.32
C GLU A 131 -7.44 -12.86 -3.01
N GLU A 132 -8.37 -13.71 -2.58
CA GLU A 132 -8.13 -14.69 -1.54
C GLU A 132 -7.27 -15.81 -2.11
N ARG A 133 -6.05 -15.94 -1.58
CA ARG A 133 -5.09 -16.98 -1.98
C ARG A 133 -4.17 -17.35 -0.83
N THR A 134 -3.83 -18.62 -0.76
CA THR A 134 -2.75 -19.09 0.12
C THR A 134 -1.40 -19.02 -0.59
N LEU A 135 -0.29 -19.12 0.14
CA LEU A 135 1.04 -19.19 -0.47
C LEU A 135 1.25 -20.44 -1.31
N ALA A 136 0.48 -21.52 -1.06
CA ALA A 136 0.53 -22.74 -1.84
C ALA A 136 -0.14 -22.58 -3.22
N ASP A 137 -1.10 -21.65 -3.35
CA ASP A 137 -1.87 -21.39 -4.57
C ASP A 137 -1.28 -20.23 -5.37
N TRP A 138 0.03 -20.25 -5.55
CA TRP A 138 0.73 -19.20 -6.24
C TRP A 138 0.32 -19.12 -7.72
N PRO A 139 -0.17 -17.97 -8.20
CA PRO A 139 -0.55 -17.88 -9.61
C PRO A 139 0.68 -17.96 -10.51
N ASN A 140 0.52 -18.56 -11.67
CA ASN A 140 1.52 -18.44 -12.74
C ASN A 140 1.54 -16.97 -13.18
N PHE A 141 2.56 -16.25 -12.77
CA PHE A 141 2.82 -14.90 -13.32
C PHE A 141 3.47 -15.07 -14.68
N GLU A 142 2.99 -14.35 -15.67
CA GLU A 142 3.77 -14.10 -16.89
C GLU A 142 4.94 -13.16 -16.53
N ALA A 143 5.93 -13.72 -15.84
CA ALA A 143 7.06 -12.96 -15.29
C ALA A 143 8.31 -13.04 -16.16
N GLU A 144 8.27 -13.79 -17.26
CA GLU A 144 9.43 -13.96 -18.13
C GLU A 144 9.92 -12.59 -18.64
N GLY A 145 11.17 -12.27 -18.35
CA GLY A 145 11.78 -11.00 -18.69
C GLY A 145 11.31 -9.79 -17.87
N LYS A 146 10.44 -9.98 -16.85
CA LYS A 146 9.92 -8.90 -16.00
C LYS A 146 10.61 -8.87 -14.63
N THR A 147 10.71 -7.69 -14.06
CA THR A 147 11.20 -7.47 -12.70
C THR A 147 10.05 -7.45 -11.70
N ALA A 148 10.17 -8.16 -10.60
CA ALA A 148 9.17 -8.17 -9.53
C ALA A 148 9.73 -7.54 -8.24
N PHE A 149 8.90 -6.77 -7.57
CA PHE A 149 9.13 -6.26 -6.22
C PHE A 149 8.17 -6.97 -5.26
N ILE A 150 8.72 -7.86 -4.45
CA ILE A 150 7.95 -8.63 -3.48
C ILE A 150 8.18 -8.05 -2.10
N VAL A 151 7.12 -7.75 -1.38
CA VAL A 151 7.16 -7.25 -0.01
C VAL A 151 5.96 -7.79 0.76
N THR A 152 6.18 -8.20 2.01
CA THR A 152 5.10 -8.70 2.84
C THR A 152 5.40 -8.47 4.33
N ASN A 153 4.35 -8.47 5.15
CA ASN A 153 4.43 -8.51 6.60
C ASN A 153 3.81 -9.82 7.09
N PRO A 154 4.58 -10.92 7.08
CA PRO A 154 4.03 -12.24 7.43
C PRO A 154 3.61 -12.29 8.90
N PRO A 155 2.70 -13.21 9.29
CA PRO A 155 2.33 -13.40 10.68
C PRO A 155 3.55 -13.82 11.51
N TYR A 156 3.74 -13.19 12.67
CA TYR A 156 4.83 -13.47 13.59
C TYR A 156 4.38 -13.42 15.05
N GLY A 157 5.03 -14.23 15.90
CA GLY A 157 4.81 -14.26 17.34
C GLY A 157 3.49 -14.94 17.75
N GLU A 158 3.14 -14.79 19.04
CA GLU A 158 1.98 -15.47 19.67
C GLU A 158 0.63 -14.80 19.34
N ARG A 159 0.63 -13.66 18.65
CA ARG A 159 -0.58 -12.85 18.39
C ARG A 159 -1.39 -13.29 17.17
N LEU A 160 -0.84 -14.11 16.31
CA LEU A 160 -1.45 -14.52 15.05
C LEU A 160 -1.34 -16.05 14.89
N GLY A 161 -2.20 -16.76 15.59
CA GLY A 161 -2.33 -18.20 15.45
C GLY A 161 -1.41 -19.04 16.35
N ASP A 162 -1.66 -20.32 16.36
CA ASP A 162 -0.88 -21.33 17.04
C ASP A 162 0.54 -21.44 16.44
N LYS A 163 1.54 -21.67 17.30
CA LYS A 163 2.94 -21.91 16.87
C LYS A 163 3.08 -23.00 15.80
N ALA A 164 2.16 -23.97 15.77
CA ALA A 164 2.16 -25.05 14.80
C ALA A 164 1.75 -24.57 13.42
N SER A 165 0.73 -23.72 13.29
CA SER A 165 0.29 -23.17 12.00
C SER A 165 1.30 -22.19 11.41
N ASN A 166 1.95 -21.37 12.25
CA ASN A 166 3.04 -20.49 11.82
C ASN A 166 4.25 -21.31 11.33
N ARG A 167 4.59 -22.41 12.02
CA ARG A 167 5.68 -23.29 11.60
C ARG A 167 5.39 -23.96 10.24
N ALA A 168 4.16 -24.39 9.99
CA ALA A 168 3.77 -24.95 8.71
C ALA A 168 3.89 -23.93 7.56
N LEU A 169 3.57 -22.66 7.80
CA LEU A 169 3.70 -21.59 6.81
C LEU A 169 5.16 -21.35 6.36
N TYR A 170 6.14 -21.56 7.27
CA TYR A 170 7.56 -21.32 6.98
C TYR A 170 8.34 -22.57 6.53
N LEU A 171 7.76 -23.76 6.65
CA LEU A 171 8.44 -25.02 6.34
C LEU A 171 7.82 -25.76 5.14
N GLY A 172 6.65 -25.31 4.66
CA GLY A 172 5.96 -25.82 3.45
C GLY A 172 6.45 -25.14 2.23
#